data_8fc5eb805b042ec2cc1f91deb47240c8
#
_entry.id   8fc5eb805b042ec2cc1f91deb47240c8
#
_cell.length_a   1.000
_cell.length_b   1.000
_cell.length_c   1.000
_cell.angle_alpha   90.00
_cell.angle_beta   90.00
_cell.angle_gamma   90.00
#
_symmetry.space_group_name_H-M   'P 1'
#
loop_
_entity.id
_entity.type
_entity.pdbx_description
1 polymer ?
#
loop_
_entity_poly.entity_id
_entity_poly.type
_entity_poly.pdbx_seq_one_letter_code
_entity_poly.pdbx_strand_id
1 'polypeptide(L)'
;VLEAGDEGGSKAKRIVQGIVAGAVGTHFGIPVAAIGITFITSIVSMVALGIGLVIRGYSEQLTGFAIGETYIPQGFMIGAGAIALIQSILSIIKGSKKNHENTMKQKNITVTDEQAKKTIFMSFGIHVIGAIFIGVLTGVLMDMSLIMMILWVLWTAFASVASMMLVGMAAMYSGWFPAFAITTIFLTIGMLMGFPPLAVAVLTGYISSVGPCFADMGYDLKTGWIIRGRGEDADYEVYGRKQQVNIEIYGAVIGIIIVMIFANMTLNQGLIPASSTTFAATCQAVANPEMVKSLLLWAIPGAIVQFVGGKHMFGVLFATGLVINSPIYGIGVLVTVAIRLIFRKKGDDFMNCRDAGLIAGDGLYGFFSSLLKMFS
;
A
#
# COMPACT_ATOMS: atom_id res chain seq x y z
N VAL A 1 -3.92 17.31 -10.86
CA VAL A 1 -4.73 17.63 -9.67
C VAL A 1 -4.05 18.70 -8.83
N LEU A 2 -2.77 18.57 -8.49
CA LEU A 2 -2.02 19.56 -7.70
C LEU A 2 -1.90 20.90 -8.42
N GLU A 3 -1.51 20.90 -9.70
CA GLU A 3 -1.52 22.11 -10.53
C GLU A 3 -2.92 22.75 -10.57
N ALA A 4 -3.97 21.96 -10.62
CA ALA A 4 -5.35 22.45 -10.58
C ALA A 4 -5.72 23.10 -9.23
N GLY A 5 -5.12 22.62 -8.14
CA GLY A 5 -5.28 23.24 -6.81
C GLY A 5 -4.53 24.56 -6.69
N ASP A 6 -3.35 24.65 -7.28
CA ASP A 6 -2.49 25.85 -7.25
C ASP A 6 -2.99 26.94 -8.20
N GLU A 7 -3.23 26.61 -9.47
CA GLU A 7 -3.69 27.55 -10.50
C GLU A 7 -5.18 27.94 -10.37
N GLY A 8 -5.96 27.13 -9.67
CA GLY A 8 -7.40 27.35 -9.53
C GLY A 8 -8.19 27.08 -10.82
N GLY A 9 -9.21 27.91 -11.07
CA GLY A 9 -9.98 27.93 -12.32
C GLY A 9 -10.91 26.73 -12.52
N SER A 10 -11.12 26.33 -13.78
CA SER A 10 -12.09 25.28 -14.16
C SER A 10 -11.71 23.90 -13.64
N LYS A 11 -10.42 23.57 -13.56
CA LYS A 11 -9.92 22.29 -13.05
C LYS A 11 -10.18 22.16 -11.53
N ALA A 12 -9.90 23.20 -10.74
CA ALA A 12 -10.20 23.23 -9.31
C ALA A 12 -11.71 23.12 -9.03
N LYS A 13 -12.54 23.81 -9.80
CA LYS A 13 -13.99 23.68 -9.73
C LYS A 13 -14.45 22.23 -9.93
N ARG A 14 -13.78 21.46 -10.80
CA ARG A 14 -14.08 20.03 -11.02
C ARG A 14 -13.71 19.16 -9.84
N ILE A 15 -12.61 19.46 -9.15
CA ILE A 15 -12.25 18.75 -7.91
C ILE A 15 -13.37 18.95 -6.88
N VAL A 16 -13.79 20.19 -6.65
CA VAL A 16 -14.88 20.50 -5.70
C VAL A 16 -16.19 19.81 -6.08
N GLN A 17 -16.56 19.84 -7.37
CA GLN A 17 -17.72 19.10 -7.86
C GLN A 17 -17.61 17.61 -7.60
N GLY A 18 -16.41 17.03 -7.79
CA GLY A 18 -16.12 15.64 -7.45
C GLY A 18 -16.28 15.36 -5.96
N ILE A 19 -15.75 16.23 -5.10
CA ILE A 19 -15.88 16.08 -3.63
C ILE A 19 -17.34 16.06 -3.21
N VAL A 20 -18.15 17.00 -3.68
CA VAL A 20 -19.57 17.05 -3.35
C VAL A 20 -20.30 15.81 -3.89
N ALA A 21 -20.06 15.44 -5.14
CA ALA A 21 -20.69 14.25 -5.74
C ALA A 21 -20.24 12.96 -5.05
N GLY A 22 -18.96 12.89 -4.61
CA GLY A 22 -18.41 11.79 -3.83
C GLY A 22 -19.12 11.64 -2.50
N ALA A 23 -19.18 12.71 -1.71
CA ALA A 23 -19.84 12.69 -0.41
C ALA A 23 -21.32 12.33 -0.50
N VAL A 24 -22.05 12.90 -1.47
CA VAL A 24 -23.47 12.58 -1.72
C VAL A 24 -23.63 11.13 -2.16
N GLY A 25 -22.83 10.65 -3.11
CA GLY A 25 -22.90 9.27 -3.58
C GLY A 25 -22.66 8.25 -2.46
N THR A 26 -21.66 8.50 -1.63
CA THR A 26 -21.35 7.63 -0.48
C THR A 26 -22.47 7.63 0.55
N HIS A 27 -23.15 8.77 0.77
CA HIS A 27 -24.32 8.84 1.63
C HIS A 27 -25.44 7.88 1.17
N PHE A 28 -25.59 7.71 -0.13
CA PHE A 28 -26.57 6.78 -0.72
C PHE A 28 -26.03 5.36 -0.93
N GLY A 29 -24.84 5.04 -0.40
CA GLY A 29 -24.24 3.71 -0.49
C GLY A 29 -23.66 3.37 -1.87
N ILE A 30 -23.43 4.38 -2.73
CA ILE A 30 -22.76 4.19 -4.01
C ILE A 30 -21.25 4.06 -3.76
N PRO A 31 -20.54 3.08 -4.36
CA PRO A 31 -19.10 2.89 -4.17
C PRO A 31 -18.28 3.91 -4.98
N VAL A 32 -18.36 5.18 -4.61
CA VAL A 32 -17.85 6.31 -5.42
C VAL A 32 -16.33 6.33 -5.50
N ALA A 33 -15.64 5.92 -4.42
CA ALA A 33 -14.18 5.78 -4.43
C ALA A 33 -13.72 4.73 -5.46
N ALA A 34 -14.44 3.60 -5.55
CA ALA A 34 -14.16 2.57 -6.55
C ALA A 34 -14.32 3.10 -7.98
N ILE A 35 -15.34 3.94 -8.20
CA ILE A 35 -15.58 4.63 -9.48
C ILE A 35 -14.40 5.56 -9.78
N GLY A 36 -14.02 6.45 -8.84
CA GLY A 36 -12.94 7.40 -9.01
C GLY A 36 -11.60 6.72 -9.31
N ILE A 37 -11.23 5.72 -8.51
CA ILE A 37 -9.99 4.94 -8.68
C ILE A 37 -9.95 4.27 -10.06
N THR A 38 -11.08 3.71 -10.51
CA THR A 38 -11.14 3.01 -11.80
C THR A 38 -10.90 3.95 -12.97
N PHE A 39 -11.25 5.22 -12.88
CA PHE A 39 -10.95 6.20 -13.92
C PHE A 39 -9.48 6.60 -13.98
N ILE A 40 -8.76 6.61 -12.87
CA ILE A 40 -7.37 7.11 -12.78
C ILE A 40 -6.33 6.00 -13.01
N THR A 41 -6.68 4.75 -12.69
CA THR A 41 -5.74 3.62 -12.71
C THR A 41 -5.81 2.77 -14.00
N SER A 42 -4.97 1.74 -14.09
CA SER A 42 -4.97 0.80 -15.22
C SER A 42 -6.28 0.01 -15.28
N ILE A 43 -6.92 0.00 -16.45
CA ILE A 43 -8.14 -0.77 -16.69
C ILE A 43 -7.93 -2.26 -16.40
N VAL A 44 -6.82 -2.82 -16.85
CA VAL A 44 -6.49 -4.25 -16.64
C VAL A 44 -6.39 -4.59 -15.17
N SER A 45 -5.75 -3.71 -14.41
CA SER A 45 -5.62 -3.81 -12.95
C SER A 45 -6.97 -3.77 -12.25
N MET A 46 -7.86 -2.86 -12.69
CA MET A 46 -9.18 -2.72 -12.11
C MET A 46 -10.11 -3.88 -12.45
N VAL A 47 -10.01 -4.43 -13.66
CA VAL A 47 -10.71 -5.67 -14.02
C VAL A 47 -10.31 -6.81 -13.08
N ALA A 48 -9.01 -6.98 -12.83
CA ALA A 48 -8.52 -8.01 -11.91
C ALA A 48 -9.09 -7.84 -10.49
N LEU A 49 -9.02 -6.61 -9.96
CA LEU A 49 -9.57 -6.28 -8.64
C LEU A 49 -11.07 -6.52 -8.58
N GLY A 50 -11.82 -6.03 -9.56
CA GLY A 50 -13.28 -6.16 -9.63
C GLY A 50 -13.74 -7.61 -9.70
N ILE A 51 -13.09 -8.44 -10.51
CA ILE A 51 -13.37 -9.88 -10.58
C ILE A 51 -13.09 -10.56 -9.25
N GLY A 52 -11.95 -10.27 -8.62
CA GLY A 52 -11.61 -10.83 -7.31
C GLY A 52 -12.65 -10.49 -6.23
N LEU A 53 -13.08 -9.22 -6.15
CA LEU A 53 -14.11 -8.74 -5.23
C LEU A 53 -15.47 -9.43 -5.44
N VAL A 54 -15.88 -9.60 -6.69
CA VAL A 54 -17.16 -10.26 -7.05
C VAL A 54 -17.10 -11.75 -6.71
N ILE A 55 -16.01 -12.43 -7.05
CA ILE A 55 -15.80 -13.83 -6.68
C ILE A 55 -15.83 -14.00 -5.17
N ARG A 56 -15.12 -13.16 -4.42
CA ARG A 56 -15.09 -13.21 -2.95
C ARG A 56 -16.49 -13.06 -2.35
N GLY A 57 -17.28 -12.12 -2.86
CA GLY A 57 -18.59 -11.81 -2.29
C GLY A 57 -19.71 -12.75 -2.68
N TYR A 58 -19.62 -13.37 -3.85
CA TYR A 58 -20.74 -14.19 -4.39
C TYR A 58 -20.39 -15.69 -4.51
N SER A 59 -19.16 -16.13 -4.21
CA SER A 59 -18.77 -17.53 -4.36
C SER A 59 -19.69 -18.47 -3.61
N GLU A 60 -20.01 -18.19 -2.37
CA GLU A 60 -20.88 -19.02 -1.52
C GLU A 60 -22.30 -19.12 -2.09
N GLN A 61 -22.87 -17.99 -2.49
CA GLN A 61 -24.24 -17.94 -3.04
C GLN A 61 -24.37 -18.69 -4.38
N LEU A 62 -23.31 -18.64 -5.23
CA LEU A 62 -23.33 -19.22 -6.58
C LEU A 62 -22.89 -20.67 -6.60
N THR A 63 -21.98 -21.08 -5.75
CA THR A 63 -21.34 -22.39 -5.80
C THR A 63 -21.51 -23.22 -4.51
N GLY A 64 -22.06 -22.64 -3.45
CA GLY A 64 -22.09 -23.23 -2.12
C GLY A 64 -20.72 -23.30 -1.43
N PHE A 65 -19.68 -22.68 -2.04
CA PHE A 65 -18.32 -22.70 -1.54
C PHE A 65 -17.86 -21.32 -1.07
N ALA A 66 -17.72 -21.14 0.24
CA ALA A 66 -17.29 -19.88 0.84
C ALA A 66 -15.77 -19.71 0.72
N ILE A 67 -15.32 -19.13 -0.40
CA ILE A 67 -13.88 -18.95 -0.71
C ILE A 67 -13.14 -18.20 0.40
N GLY A 68 -13.85 -17.32 1.11
CA GLY A 68 -13.30 -16.50 2.17
C GLY A 68 -13.03 -17.20 3.48
N GLU A 69 -13.61 -18.36 3.70
CA GLU A 69 -13.34 -19.21 4.86
C GLU A 69 -12.19 -20.19 4.61
N THR A 70 -11.61 -20.12 3.42
CA THR A 70 -10.47 -20.94 3.01
C THR A 70 -9.18 -20.14 3.00
N TYR A 71 -8.04 -20.83 2.88
CA TYR A 71 -6.72 -20.22 2.69
C TYR A 71 -6.40 -19.91 1.22
N ILE A 72 -7.38 -20.01 0.31
CA ILE A 72 -7.23 -19.73 -1.13
C ILE A 72 -6.80 -18.28 -1.37
N PRO A 73 -7.49 -17.24 -0.81
CA PRO A 73 -7.09 -15.85 -1.02
C PRO A 73 -5.66 -15.55 -0.55
N GLN A 74 -5.29 -16.07 0.62
CA GLN A 74 -3.98 -15.85 1.23
C GLN A 74 -2.88 -16.57 0.42
N GLY A 75 -3.08 -17.84 0.07
CA GLY A 75 -2.14 -18.58 -0.76
C GLY A 75 -1.94 -17.92 -2.12
N PHE A 76 -3.02 -17.55 -2.78
CA PHE A 76 -2.97 -16.84 -4.07
C PHE A 76 -2.19 -15.52 -3.94
N MET A 77 -2.43 -14.74 -2.86
CA MET A 77 -1.72 -13.48 -2.58
C MET A 77 -0.22 -13.71 -2.37
N ILE A 78 0.18 -14.74 -1.62
CA ILE A 78 1.58 -15.10 -1.38
C ILE A 78 2.29 -15.39 -2.72
N GLY A 79 1.69 -16.22 -3.56
CA GLY A 79 2.27 -16.56 -4.85
C GLY A 79 2.36 -15.38 -5.82
N ALA A 80 1.27 -14.61 -5.93
CA ALA A 80 1.25 -13.39 -6.74
C ALA A 80 2.27 -12.37 -6.23
N GLY A 81 2.35 -12.19 -4.92
CA GLY A 81 3.27 -11.27 -4.28
C GLY A 81 4.74 -11.65 -4.46
N ALA A 82 5.08 -12.94 -4.37
CA ALA A 82 6.44 -13.43 -4.61
C ALA A 82 6.90 -13.11 -6.04
N ILE A 83 6.07 -13.38 -7.04
CA ILE A 83 6.38 -13.05 -8.44
C ILE A 83 6.42 -11.54 -8.66
N ALA A 84 5.50 -10.77 -8.07
CA ALA A 84 5.52 -9.32 -8.14
C ALA A 84 6.83 -8.73 -7.56
N LEU A 85 7.31 -9.28 -6.45
CA LEU A 85 8.60 -8.90 -5.86
C LEU A 85 9.77 -9.19 -6.82
N ILE A 86 9.81 -10.38 -7.40
CA ILE A 86 10.85 -10.75 -8.40
C ILE A 86 10.80 -9.78 -9.60
N GLN A 87 9.60 -9.51 -10.13
CA GLN A 87 9.41 -8.57 -11.25
C GLN A 87 9.86 -7.15 -10.88
N SER A 88 9.59 -6.71 -9.65
CA SER A 88 10.04 -5.40 -9.14
C SER A 88 11.56 -5.34 -9.04
N ILE A 89 12.21 -6.35 -8.47
CA ILE A 89 13.68 -6.44 -8.39
C ILE A 89 14.31 -6.42 -9.81
N LEU A 90 13.76 -7.20 -10.73
CA LEU A 90 14.24 -7.22 -12.12
C LEU A 90 14.04 -5.86 -12.81
N SER A 91 12.96 -5.15 -12.52
CA SER A 91 12.71 -3.80 -13.05
C SER A 91 13.71 -2.78 -12.49
N ILE A 92 14.05 -2.88 -11.20
CA ILE A 92 15.08 -2.05 -10.56
C ILE A 92 16.44 -2.28 -11.21
N ILE A 93 16.84 -3.55 -11.38
CA ILE A 93 18.13 -3.90 -11.99
C ILE A 93 18.20 -3.37 -13.44
N LYS A 94 17.14 -3.54 -14.23
CA LYS A 94 17.06 -3.04 -15.61
C LYS A 94 17.04 -1.51 -15.66
N GLY A 95 16.29 -0.87 -14.78
CA GLY A 95 16.20 0.58 -14.65
C GLY A 95 17.53 1.19 -14.24
N SER A 96 18.25 0.58 -13.30
CA SER A 96 19.58 1.01 -12.86
C SER A 96 20.60 0.98 -13.99
N LYS A 97 20.60 -0.07 -14.83
CA LYS A 97 21.50 -0.14 -16.02
C LYS A 97 21.20 0.98 -17.02
N LYS A 98 19.94 1.26 -17.30
CA LYS A 98 19.52 2.31 -18.24
C LYS A 98 19.80 3.72 -17.71
N ASN A 99 19.69 3.92 -16.41
CA ASN A 99 20.02 5.19 -15.77
C ASN A 99 21.53 5.44 -15.70
N HIS A 100 22.38 4.43 -15.54
CA HIS A 100 23.84 4.64 -15.57
C HIS A 100 24.32 5.25 -16.89
N GLU A 101 23.71 4.89 -18.02
CA GLU A 101 24.00 5.51 -19.32
C GLU A 101 23.49 6.95 -19.43
N ASN A 102 22.40 7.29 -18.75
CA ASN A 102 21.78 8.63 -18.76
C ASN A 102 22.27 9.54 -17.63
N THR A 103 22.82 9.02 -16.54
CA THR A 103 23.23 9.79 -15.35
C THR A 103 24.40 10.72 -15.63
N MET A 104 25.23 10.44 -16.65
CA MET A 104 26.25 11.38 -17.11
C MET A 104 25.67 12.68 -17.72
N LYS A 105 24.35 12.76 -17.99
CA LYS A 105 23.68 13.93 -18.57
C LYS A 105 22.76 14.67 -17.57
N GLN A 106 22.54 14.13 -16.38
CA GLN A 106 21.65 14.79 -15.40
C GLN A 106 22.43 15.77 -14.51
N LYS A 107 22.36 17.06 -14.88
CA LYS A 107 23.01 18.19 -14.19
C LYS A 107 22.48 18.49 -12.77
N ASN A 108 21.39 17.85 -12.34
CA ASN A 108 20.57 18.31 -11.20
C ASN A 108 20.48 17.26 -10.07
N ILE A 109 21.57 16.51 -9.83
CA ILE A 109 21.63 15.55 -8.71
C ILE A 109 22.09 16.30 -7.45
N THR A 110 21.25 16.32 -6.43
CA THR A 110 21.54 16.99 -5.14
C THR A 110 22.10 16.06 -4.06
N VAL A 111 22.21 14.75 -4.33
CA VAL A 111 22.71 13.72 -3.40
C VAL A 111 23.70 12.82 -4.10
N THR A 112 24.87 12.61 -3.51
CA THR A 112 25.91 11.71 -4.05
C THR A 112 25.62 10.25 -3.64
N ASP A 113 26.17 9.28 -4.41
CA ASP A 113 26.06 7.85 -4.09
C ASP A 113 26.64 7.51 -2.72
N GLU A 114 27.69 8.21 -2.29
CA GLU A 114 28.31 8.03 -0.98
C GLU A 114 27.40 8.49 0.14
N GLN A 115 26.73 9.64 -0.04
CA GLN A 115 25.70 10.13 0.88
C GLN A 115 24.53 9.16 0.97
N ALA A 116 24.07 8.61 -0.17
CA ALA A 116 22.98 7.63 -0.19
C ALA A 116 23.36 6.35 0.58
N LYS A 117 24.54 5.79 0.37
CA LYS A 117 25.05 4.63 1.12
C LYS A 117 25.11 4.91 2.62
N LYS A 118 25.69 6.05 3.02
CA LYS A 118 25.75 6.47 4.44
C LYS A 118 24.37 6.56 5.07
N THR A 119 23.39 7.11 4.33
CA THR A 119 22.02 7.23 4.80
C THR A 119 21.37 5.86 5.02
N ILE A 120 21.61 4.88 4.15
CA ILE A 120 21.08 3.51 4.31
C ILE A 120 21.63 2.87 5.58
N PHE A 121 22.95 2.98 5.85
CA PHE A 121 23.54 2.47 7.08
C PHE A 121 23.00 3.17 8.33
N MET A 122 22.84 4.49 8.26
CA MET A 122 22.25 5.27 9.37
C MET A 122 20.79 4.86 9.61
N SER A 123 20.03 4.62 8.54
CA SER A 123 18.66 4.12 8.59
C SER A 123 18.57 2.78 9.30
N PHE A 124 19.50 1.85 9.05
CA PHE A 124 19.55 0.58 9.77
C PHE A 124 19.74 0.81 11.29
N GLY A 125 20.66 1.68 11.68
CA GLY A 125 20.85 2.05 13.10
C GLY A 125 19.59 2.66 13.73
N ILE A 126 18.89 3.53 13.01
CA ILE A 126 17.62 4.12 13.47
C ILE A 126 16.56 3.03 13.65
N HIS A 127 16.47 2.06 12.74
CA HIS A 127 15.51 0.95 12.86
C HIS A 127 15.89 -0.03 14.00
N VAL A 128 17.17 -0.19 14.34
CA VAL A 128 17.58 -0.93 15.55
C VAL A 128 17.02 -0.23 16.78
N ILE A 129 17.21 1.08 16.89
CA ILE A 129 16.68 1.88 18.01
C ILE A 129 15.14 1.81 18.03
N GLY A 130 14.49 1.95 16.87
CA GLY A 130 13.05 1.85 16.74
C GLY A 130 12.49 0.48 17.14
N ALA A 131 13.17 -0.61 16.75
CA ALA A 131 12.80 -1.97 17.15
C ALA A 131 12.92 -2.18 18.65
N ILE A 132 14.00 -1.68 19.28
CA ILE A 132 14.16 -1.72 20.74
C ILE A 132 13.03 -0.92 21.41
N PHE A 133 12.79 0.30 20.95
CA PHE A 133 11.77 1.17 21.52
C PHE A 133 10.37 0.54 21.46
N ILE A 134 9.93 0.07 20.28
CA ILE A 134 8.61 -0.56 20.14
C ILE A 134 8.54 -1.89 20.90
N GLY A 135 9.63 -2.65 20.94
CA GLY A 135 9.71 -3.90 21.67
C GLY A 135 9.61 -3.72 23.19
N VAL A 136 10.16 -2.63 23.73
CA VAL A 136 9.98 -2.23 25.14
C VAL A 136 8.54 -1.78 25.40
N LEU A 137 8.01 -0.90 24.56
CA LEU A 137 6.63 -0.38 24.72
C LEU A 137 5.57 -1.49 24.69
N THR A 138 5.77 -2.50 23.86
CA THR A 138 4.83 -3.63 23.71
C THR A 138 5.08 -4.76 24.71
N GLY A 139 6.17 -4.70 25.47
CA GLY A 139 6.57 -5.76 26.40
C GLY A 139 7.17 -7.01 25.73
N VAL A 140 7.22 -7.06 24.40
CA VAL A 140 7.67 -8.21 23.61
C VAL A 140 9.08 -8.69 23.99
N LEU A 141 9.96 -7.75 24.34
CA LEU A 141 11.34 -8.11 24.71
C LEU A 141 11.43 -8.86 26.04
N MET A 142 10.42 -8.73 26.91
CA MET A 142 10.43 -9.40 28.24
C MET A 142 10.07 -10.88 28.14
N ASP A 143 9.40 -11.29 27.08
CA ASP A 143 8.95 -12.68 26.88
C ASP A 143 9.94 -13.53 26.07
N MET A 144 11.13 -12.98 25.76
CA MET A 144 12.13 -13.64 24.93
C MET A 144 13.46 -13.83 25.68
N SER A 145 14.17 -14.92 25.37
CA SER A 145 15.57 -15.06 25.79
C SER A 145 16.43 -13.95 25.19
N LEU A 146 17.56 -13.62 25.83
CA LEU A 146 18.46 -12.56 25.35
C LEU A 146 18.89 -12.78 23.88
N ILE A 147 19.19 -14.01 23.50
CA ILE A 147 19.59 -14.34 22.13
C ILE A 147 18.43 -14.08 21.17
N MET A 148 17.22 -14.53 21.52
CA MET A 148 16.03 -14.33 20.70
C MET A 148 15.66 -12.84 20.57
N MET A 149 15.82 -12.07 21.64
CA MET A 149 15.63 -10.62 21.66
C MET A 149 16.58 -9.91 20.69
N ILE A 150 17.87 -10.25 20.73
CA ILE A 150 18.87 -9.68 19.81
C ILE A 150 18.53 -10.04 18.36
N LEU A 151 18.21 -11.31 18.11
CA LEU A 151 17.81 -11.77 16.78
C LEU A 151 16.54 -11.05 16.26
N TRP A 152 15.54 -10.86 17.13
CA TRP A 152 14.31 -10.16 16.77
C TRP A 152 14.57 -8.68 16.44
N VAL A 153 15.37 -7.98 17.24
CA VAL A 153 15.73 -6.57 16.98
C VAL A 153 16.49 -6.42 15.66
N LEU A 154 17.50 -7.28 15.43
CA LEU A 154 18.28 -7.23 14.20
C LEU A 154 17.44 -7.61 12.96
N TRP A 155 16.58 -8.64 13.10
CA TRP A 155 15.67 -9.04 12.04
C TRP A 155 14.66 -7.95 11.72
N THR A 156 14.05 -7.32 12.73
CA THR A 156 13.10 -6.21 12.54
C THR A 156 13.77 -5.03 11.84
N ALA A 157 14.97 -4.65 12.25
CA ALA A 157 15.72 -3.57 11.60
C ALA A 157 16.08 -3.91 10.15
N PHE A 158 16.58 -5.12 9.90
CA PHE A 158 16.90 -5.58 8.55
C PHE A 158 15.68 -5.61 7.64
N ALA A 159 14.59 -6.25 8.11
CA ALA A 159 13.35 -6.36 7.36
C ALA A 159 12.72 -5.00 7.06
N SER A 160 12.84 -4.03 7.98
CA SER A 160 12.36 -2.66 7.77
C SER A 160 13.14 -1.94 6.67
N VAL A 161 14.47 -1.96 6.72
CA VAL A 161 15.30 -1.35 5.67
C VAL A 161 15.09 -2.04 4.33
N ALA A 162 15.01 -3.37 4.31
CA ALA A 162 14.73 -4.13 3.11
C ALA A 162 13.34 -3.81 2.55
N SER A 163 12.32 -3.71 3.42
CA SER A 163 10.96 -3.30 3.02
C SER A 163 10.95 -1.89 2.43
N MET A 164 11.57 -0.91 3.08
CA MET A 164 11.69 0.45 2.53
C MET A 164 12.29 0.45 1.13
N MET A 165 13.43 -0.21 0.97
CA MET A 165 14.14 -0.24 -0.32
C MET A 165 13.33 -0.94 -1.40
N LEU A 166 12.76 -2.11 -1.10
CA LEU A 166 12.01 -2.90 -2.07
C LEU A 166 10.68 -2.23 -2.44
N VAL A 167 9.92 -1.76 -1.45
CA VAL A 167 8.63 -1.10 -1.67
C VAL A 167 8.83 0.24 -2.37
N GLY A 168 9.74 1.09 -1.87
CA GLY A 168 10.01 2.41 -2.43
C GLY A 168 10.55 2.34 -3.86
N MET A 169 11.52 1.48 -4.13
CA MET A 169 12.04 1.31 -5.48
C MET A 169 10.99 0.73 -6.44
N ALA A 170 10.19 -0.25 -5.99
CA ALA A 170 9.10 -0.79 -6.79
C ALA A 170 8.08 0.30 -7.13
N ALA A 171 7.70 1.12 -6.16
CA ALA A 171 6.83 2.28 -6.36
C ALA A 171 7.37 3.22 -7.44
N MET A 172 8.64 3.61 -7.33
CA MET A 172 9.27 4.56 -8.26
C MET A 172 9.43 4.03 -9.68
N TYR A 173 9.71 2.72 -9.86
CA TYR A 173 9.94 2.13 -11.16
C TYR A 173 8.69 1.54 -11.83
N SER A 174 7.76 1.00 -11.05
CA SER A 174 6.56 0.32 -11.58
C SER A 174 5.26 1.08 -11.34
N GLY A 175 5.28 2.14 -10.51
CA GLY A 175 4.07 2.84 -10.08
C GLY A 175 3.18 2.03 -9.13
N TRP A 176 3.74 0.95 -8.56
CA TRP A 176 3.06 0.07 -7.61
C TRP A 176 4.04 -0.37 -6.52
N PHE A 177 3.57 -0.54 -5.29
CA PHE A 177 4.41 -1.02 -4.20
C PHE A 177 3.86 -2.33 -3.60
N PRO A 178 4.66 -3.41 -3.63
CA PRO A 178 4.26 -4.75 -3.17
C PRO A 178 4.39 -4.90 -1.65
N ALA A 179 3.94 -3.90 -0.88
CA ALA A 179 4.13 -3.82 0.57
C ALA A 179 3.56 -5.03 1.30
N PHE A 180 2.34 -5.46 0.91
CA PHE A 180 1.69 -6.61 1.51
C PHE A 180 2.51 -7.90 1.33
N ALA A 181 2.98 -8.17 0.12
CA ALA A 181 3.76 -9.36 -0.19
C ALA A 181 5.11 -9.36 0.57
N ILE A 182 5.79 -8.23 0.60
CA ILE A 182 7.07 -8.08 1.30
C ILE A 182 6.88 -8.30 2.81
N THR A 183 5.85 -7.68 3.39
CA THR A 183 5.52 -7.88 4.80
C THR A 183 5.21 -9.36 5.10
N THR A 184 4.41 -10.02 4.25
CA THR A 184 4.07 -11.44 4.40
C THR A 184 5.33 -12.32 4.36
N ILE A 185 6.29 -12.06 3.49
CA ILE A 185 7.55 -12.80 3.42
C ILE A 185 8.35 -12.63 4.72
N PHE A 186 8.55 -11.40 5.18
CA PHE A 186 9.33 -11.16 6.40
C PHE A 186 8.68 -11.70 7.67
N LEU A 187 7.34 -11.59 7.78
CA LEU A 187 6.63 -12.20 8.91
C LEU A 187 6.75 -13.72 8.89
N THR A 188 6.62 -14.35 7.72
CA THR A 188 6.74 -15.81 7.58
C THR A 188 8.14 -16.29 8.00
N ILE A 189 9.19 -15.58 7.57
CA ILE A 189 10.55 -15.89 8.01
C ILE A 189 10.70 -15.70 9.52
N GLY A 190 10.13 -14.62 10.08
CA GLY A 190 10.13 -14.38 11.53
C GLY A 190 9.46 -15.52 12.32
N MET A 191 8.37 -16.06 11.81
CA MET A 191 7.75 -17.26 12.41
C MET A 191 8.65 -18.50 12.32
N LEU A 192 9.28 -18.72 11.17
CA LEU A 192 10.23 -19.84 10.98
C LEU A 192 11.48 -19.70 11.86
N MET A 193 11.87 -18.49 12.22
CA MET A 193 12.93 -18.24 13.21
C MET A 193 12.49 -18.54 14.65
N GLY A 194 11.22 -18.84 14.87
CA GLY A 194 10.67 -19.21 16.18
C GLY A 194 10.31 -18.01 17.07
N PHE A 195 10.08 -16.83 16.52
CA PHE A 195 9.63 -15.68 17.32
C PHE A 195 8.23 -15.94 17.89
N PRO A 196 7.96 -15.54 19.14
CA PRO A 196 6.64 -15.64 19.76
C PRO A 196 5.57 -14.91 18.96
N PRO A 197 4.29 -15.33 19.03
CA PRO A 197 3.21 -14.72 18.23
C PRO A 197 3.09 -13.20 18.39
N LEU A 198 3.21 -12.68 19.60
CA LEU A 198 3.18 -11.23 19.84
C LEU A 198 4.37 -10.52 19.18
N ALA A 199 5.57 -11.12 19.25
CA ALA A 199 6.75 -10.59 18.59
C ALA A 199 6.62 -10.54 17.06
N VAL A 200 5.99 -11.57 16.47
CA VAL A 200 5.66 -11.59 15.03
C VAL A 200 4.61 -10.52 14.69
N ALA A 201 3.59 -10.34 15.52
CA ALA A 201 2.57 -9.31 15.30
C ALA A 201 3.16 -7.89 15.33
N VAL A 202 4.02 -7.59 16.29
CA VAL A 202 4.72 -6.29 16.40
C VAL A 202 5.67 -6.06 15.23
N LEU A 203 6.47 -7.07 14.88
CA LEU A 203 7.31 -7.08 13.67
C LEU A 203 6.50 -6.76 12.42
N THR A 204 5.37 -7.45 12.24
CA THR A 204 4.48 -7.29 11.08
C THR A 204 3.92 -5.87 11.01
N GLY A 205 3.41 -5.33 12.13
CA GLY A 205 2.93 -3.96 12.22
C GLY A 205 4.00 -2.94 11.84
N TYR A 206 5.22 -3.13 12.34
CA TYR A 206 6.34 -2.26 12.07
C TYR A 206 6.74 -2.27 10.58
N ILE A 207 6.92 -3.44 9.98
CA ILE A 207 7.32 -3.57 8.58
C ILE A 207 6.23 -3.08 7.64
N SER A 208 4.95 -3.40 7.93
CA SER A 208 3.82 -3.01 7.10
C SER A 208 3.56 -1.51 7.07
N SER A 209 4.07 -0.77 8.05
CA SER A 209 4.00 0.70 8.08
C SER A 209 5.19 1.34 7.36
N VAL A 210 6.40 0.87 7.63
CA VAL A 210 7.65 1.50 7.17
C VAL A 210 7.77 1.48 5.65
N GLY A 211 7.48 0.37 5.00
CA GLY A 211 7.57 0.24 3.55
C GLY A 211 6.66 1.18 2.79
N PRO A 212 5.35 1.16 3.02
CA PRO A 212 4.40 2.10 2.41
C PRO A 212 4.72 3.56 2.72
N CYS A 213 5.00 3.91 3.98
CA CYS A 213 5.34 5.27 4.37
C CYS A 213 6.54 5.82 3.56
N PHE A 214 7.57 5.01 3.36
CA PHE A 214 8.71 5.40 2.53
C PHE A 214 8.34 5.57 1.06
N ALA A 215 7.46 4.73 0.52
CA ALA A 215 7.00 4.84 -0.86
C ALA A 215 6.13 6.08 -1.08
N ASP A 216 5.20 6.36 -0.15
CA ASP A 216 4.32 7.53 -0.22
C ASP A 216 5.13 8.82 -0.11
N MET A 217 6.05 8.93 0.84
CA MET A 217 6.99 10.05 0.92
C MET A 217 7.80 10.20 -0.38
N GLY A 218 8.21 9.10 -1.01
CA GLY A 218 8.89 9.12 -2.30
C GLY A 218 8.03 9.73 -3.41
N TYR A 219 6.74 9.42 -3.47
CA TYR A 219 5.80 10.02 -4.41
C TYR A 219 5.58 11.50 -4.15
N ASP A 220 5.40 11.89 -2.90
CA ASP A 220 5.16 13.27 -2.50
C ASP A 220 6.39 14.14 -2.81
N LEU A 221 7.58 13.71 -2.44
CA LEU A 221 8.83 14.38 -2.76
C LEU A 221 9.06 14.49 -4.28
N LYS A 222 8.72 13.43 -5.04
CA LYS A 222 8.81 13.44 -6.51
C LYS A 222 7.84 14.43 -7.13
N THR A 223 6.62 14.49 -6.60
CA THR A 223 5.61 15.44 -7.03
C THR A 223 6.06 16.87 -6.76
N GLY A 224 6.55 17.15 -5.56
CA GLY A 224 7.12 18.45 -5.22
C GLY A 224 8.31 18.84 -6.11
N TRP A 225 9.19 17.89 -6.42
CA TRP A 225 10.30 18.11 -7.34
C TRP A 225 9.83 18.52 -8.75
N ILE A 226 8.76 17.89 -9.26
CA ILE A 226 8.18 18.24 -10.57
C ILE A 226 7.62 19.67 -10.55
N ILE A 227 6.86 20.01 -9.52
CA ILE A 227 6.23 21.35 -9.35
C ILE A 227 7.28 22.44 -9.21
N ARG A 228 8.38 22.17 -8.50
CA ARG A 228 9.48 23.12 -8.30
C ARG A 228 10.45 23.26 -9.48
N GLY A 229 10.06 22.81 -10.67
CA GLY A 229 10.88 22.96 -11.90
C GLY A 229 11.95 21.90 -12.06
N ARG A 230 11.74 20.70 -11.51
CA ARG A 230 12.60 19.51 -11.69
C ARG A 230 14.06 19.73 -11.29
N GLY A 231 14.29 20.59 -10.31
CA GLY A 231 15.61 20.87 -9.76
C GLY A 231 16.47 21.78 -10.67
N GLU A 232 15.86 22.60 -11.52
CA GLU A 232 16.56 23.64 -12.29
C GLU A 232 17.27 24.63 -11.35
N ASP A 233 16.60 25.00 -10.26
CA ASP A 233 17.18 25.73 -9.14
C ASP A 233 17.43 24.75 -7.99
N ALA A 234 18.71 24.43 -7.75
CA ALA A 234 19.10 23.44 -6.74
C ALA A 234 18.82 23.92 -5.31
N ASP A 235 18.99 25.20 -5.02
CA ASP A 235 18.79 25.79 -3.69
C ASP A 235 17.30 25.82 -3.34
N TYR A 236 16.47 26.23 -4.29
CA TYR A 236 15.01 26.21 -4.16
C TYR A 236 14.49 24.77 -3.96
N GLU A 237 15.01 23.81 -4.73
CA GLU A 237 14.64 22.41 -4.59
C GLU A 237 15.01 21.85 -3.20
N VAL A 238 16.23 22.09 -2.72
CA VAL A 238 16.68 21.62 -1.40
C VAL A 238 15.84 22.25 -0.29
N TYR A 239 15.57 23.56 -0.37
CA TYR A 239 14.72 24.25 0.58
C TYR A 239 13.29 23.69 0.57
N GLY A 240 12.65 23.63 -0.59
CA GLY A 240 11.26 23.17 -0.73
C GLY A 240 11.08 21.71 -0.29
N ARG A 241 12.03 20.82 -0.64
CA ARG A 241 12.03 19.45 -0.19
C ARG A 241 12.12 19.33 1.33
N LYS A 242 12.96 20.14 1.98
CA LYS A 242 13.06 20.16 3.44
C LYS A 242 11.74 20.60 4.10
N GLN A 243 11.07 21.61 3.55
CA GLN A 243 9.76 22.05 4.05
C GLN A 243 8.71 20.96 3.88
N GLN A 244 8.69 20.30 2.74
CA GLN A 244 7.77 19.19 2.46
C GLN A 244 7.95 18.05 3.45
N VAL A 245 9.18 17.59 3.70
CA VAL A 245 9.46 16.56 4.72
C VAL A 245 9.00 16.98 6.12
N ASN A 246 9.20 18.26 6.49
CA ASN A 246 8.74 18.75 7.79
C ASN A 246 7.20 18.67 7.90
N ILE A 247 6.48 19.04 6.86
CA ILE A 247 5.00 18.98 6.86
C ILE A 247 4.51 17.53 6.94
N GLU A 248 5.15 16.61 6.24
CA GLU A 248 4.83 15.18 6.32
C GLU A 248 5.04 14.62 7.73
N ILE A 249 6.13 15.03 8.41
CA ILE A 249 6.36 14.66 9.82
C ILE A 249 5.24 15.20 10.72
N TYR A 250 4.81 16.46 10.54
CA TYR A 250 3.68 16.99 11.30
C TYR A 250 2.39 16.22 11.02
N GLY A 251 2.12 15.90 9.76
CA GLY A 251 0.98 15.07 9.37
C GLY A 251 1.00 13.68 10.02
N ALA A 252 2.17 13.03 10.05
CA ALA A 252 2.36 11.74 10.71
C ALA A 252 2.10 11.82 12.23
N VAL A 253 2.60 12.87 12.91
CA VAL A 253 2.35 13.08 14.35
C VAL A 253 0.85 13.26 14.63
N ILE A 254 0.16 14.08 13.83
CA ILE A 254 -1.28 14.27 13.95
C ILE A 254 -2.01 12.96 13.72
N GLY A 255 -1.62 12.19 12.69
CA GLY A 255 -2.18 10.87 12.39
C GLY A 255 -2.03 9.89 13.56
N ILE A 256 -0.86 9.84 14.20
CA ILE A 256 -0.62 9.00 15.39
C ILE A 256 -1.58 9.38 16.52
N ILE A 257 -1.73 10.68 16.81
CA ILE A 257 -2.64 11.16 17.86
C ILE A 257 -4.08 10.73 17.57
N ILE A 258 -4.54 10.91 16.34
CA ILE A 258 -5.90 10.51 15.91
C ILE A 258 -6.08 9.00 16.08
N VAL A 259 -5.12 8.20 15.60
CA VAL A 259 -5.20 6.73 15.74
C VAL A 259 -5.22 6.31 17.20
N MET A 260 -4.41 6.90 18.05
CA MET A 260 -4.40 6.58 19.49
C MET A 260 -5.75 6.87 20.16
N ILE A 261 -6.43 7.93 19.76
CA ILE A 261 -7.77 8.28 20.29
C ILE A 261 -8.85 7.30 19.81
N PHE A 262 -8.81 6.95 18.52
CA PHE A 262 -9.94 6.28 17.86
C PHE A 262 -9.75 4.77 17.64
N ALA A 263 -8.52 4.22 17.75
CA ALA A 263 -8.23 2.82 17.42
C ALA A 263 -9.09 1.83 18.22
N ASN A 264 -9.19 2.03 19.53
CA ASN A 264 -9.99 1.13 20.39
C ASN A 264 -11.48 1.14 20.01
N MET A 265 -12.03 2.29 19.66
CA MET A 265 -13.44 2.40 19.27
C MET A 265 -13.70 1.69 17.95
N THR A 266 -12.80 1.86 16.96
CA THR A 266 -12.88 1.22 15.65
C THR A 266 -12.77 -0.31 15.77
N LEU A 267 -11.82 -0.79 16.55
CA LEU A 267 -11.59 -2.22 16.76
C LEU A 267 -12.76 -2.87 17.52
N ASN A 268 -13.33 -2.19 18.52
CA ASN A 268 -14.50 -2.69 19.27
C ASN A 268 -15.78 -2.78 18.39
N GLN A 269 -15.85 -2.00 17.32
CA GLN A 269 -16.91 -2.10 16.31
C GLN A 269 -16.66 -3.22 15.27
N GLY A 270 -15.58 -3.98 15.41
CA GLY A 270 -15.22 -5.04 14.45
C GLY A 270 -14.64 -4.51 13.13
N LEU A 271 -14.31 -3.22 13.06
CA LEU A 271 -13.69 -2.60 11.89
C LEU A 271 -12.18 -2.90 11.86
N ILE A 272 -11.83 -4.12 11.50
CA ILE A 272 -10.45 -4.58 11.41
C ILE A 272 -9.97 -4.41 9.97
N PRO A 273 -8.78 -3.81 9.73
CA PRO A 273 -8.20 -3.70 8.39
C PRO A 273 -8.03 -5.07 7.73
N ALA A 274 -8.41 -5.20 6.46
CA ALA A 274 -8.31 -6.45 5.71
C ALA A 274 -6.87 -7.01 5.64
N SER A 275 -5.86 -6.14 5.63
CA SER A 275 -4.45 -6.53 5.73
C SER A 275 -4.14 -7.22 7.07
N SER A 276 -4.65 -6.70 8.17
CA SER A 276 -4.42 -7.28 9.50
C SER A 276 -5.04 -8.68 9.63
N THR A 277 -6.27 -8.87 9.13
CA THR A 277 -6.91 -10.19 9.13
C THR A 277 -6.14 -11.20 8.27
N THR A 278 -5.58 -10.75 7.14
CA THR A 278 -4.80 -11.61 6.26
C THR A 278 -3.44 -11.98 6.86
N PHE A 279 -2.75 -11.04 7.52
CA PHE A 279 -1.52 -11.33 8.25
C PHE A 279 -1.78 -12.33 9.38
N ALA A 280 -2.86 -12.14 10.16
CA ALA A 280 -3.24 -13.06 11.23
C ALA A 280 -3.55 -14.47 10.68
N ALA A 281 -4.30 -14.57 9.58
CA ALA A 281 -4.58 -15.85 8.91
C ALA A 281 -3.29 -16.50 8.39
N THR A 282 -2.34 -15.74 7.86
CA THR A 282 -1.03 -16.24 7.44
C THR A 282 -0.23 -16.79 8.62
N CYS A 283 -0.24 -16.09 9.75
CA CYS A 283 0.41 -16.56 10.97
C CYS A 283 -0.18 -17.89 11.46
N GLN A 284 -1.51 -17.97 11.50
CA GLN A 284 -2.20 -19.21 11.90
C GLN A 284 -1.88 -20.38 10.94
N ALA A 285 -1.85 -20.10 9.65
CA ALA A 285 -1.56 -21.09 8.65
C ALA A 285 -0.11 -21.62 8.74
N VAL A 286 0.88 -20.76 8.92
CA VAL A 286 2.30 -21.18 9.05
C VAL A 286 2.51 -22.02 10.30
N ALA A 287 1.73 -21.83 11.36
CA ALA A 287 1.78 -22.66 12.57
C ALA A 287 1.21 -24.07 12.38
N ASN A 288 0.47 -24.34 11.28
CA ASN A 288 -0.15 -25.65 11.00
C ASN A 288 0.34 -26.23 9.66
N PRO A 289 1.05 -27.39 9.66
CA PRO A 289 1.61 -27.98 8.44
C PRO A 289 0.59 -28.26 7.32
N GLU A 290 -0.65 -28.65 7.65
CA GLU A 290 -1.69 -28.87 6.65
C GLU A 290 -2.13 -27.56 5.98
N MET A 291 -2.19 -26.49 6.74
CA MET A 291 -2.50 -25.16 6.23
C MET A 291 -1.37 -24.62 5.35
N VAL A 292 -0.11 -24.87 5.70
CA VAL A 292 1.05 -24.51 4.86
C VAL A 292 0.97 -25.19 3.50
N LYS A 293 0.60 -26.47 3.44
CA LYS A 293 0.40 -27.17 2.16
C LYS A 293 -0.68 -26.51 1.31
N SER A 294 -1.81 -26.12 1.93
CA SER A 294 -2.88 -25.43 1.23
C SER A 294 -2.43 -24.06 0.70
N LEU A 295 -1.70 -23.27 1.52
CA LEU A 295 -1.15 -21.99 1.08
C LEU A 295 -0.19 -22.14 -0.10
N LEU A 296 0.74 -23.12 -0.04
CA LEU A 296 1.69 -23.37 -1.11
C LEU A 296 1.01 -23.85 -2.39
N LEU A 297 -0.01 -24.71 -2.26
CA LEU A 297 -0.80 -25.17 -3.41
C LEU A 297 -1.45 -24.00 -4.14
N TRP A 298 -2.08 -23.08 -3.40
CA TRP A 298 -2.75 -21.91 -3.96
C TRP A 298 -1.80 -20.75 -4.31
N ALA A 299 -0.57 -20.78 -3.83
CA ALA A 299 0.48 -19.87 -4.28
C ALA A 299 0.88 -20.13 -5.74
N ILE A 300 0.79 -21.38 -6.22
CA ILE A 300 1.13 -21.71 -7.61
C ILE A 300 0.25 -20.94 -8.62
N PRO A 301 -1.10 -21.05 -8.58
CA PRO A 301 -1.93 -20.28 -9.51
C PRO A 301 -1.77 -18.77 -9.33
N GLY A 302 -1.57 -18.28 -8.10
CA GLY A 302 -1.27 -16.86 -7.84
C GLY A 302 0.01 -16.40 -8.55
N ALA A 303 1.07 -17.19 -8.45
CA ALA A 303 2.33 -16.95 -9.13
C ALA A 303 2.18 -16.92 -10.66
N ILE A 304 1.46 -17.90 -11.23
CA ILE A 304 1.22 -18.00 -12.67
C ILE A 304 0.46 -16.78 -13.18
N VAL A 305 -0.63 -16.41 -12.51
CA VAL A 305 -1.48 -15.28 -12.91
C VAL A 305 -0.69 -13.96 -12.84
N GLN A 306 0.14 -13.77 -11.80
CA GLN A 306 0.99 -12.59 -11.70
C GLN A 306 2.11 -12.60 -12.74
N PHE A 307 2.72 -13.74 -13.03
CA PHE A 307 3.76 -13.85 -14.05
C PHE A 307 3.25 -13.42 -15.43
N VAL A 308 2.08 -13.87 -15.81
CA VAL A 308 1.43 -13.52 -17.08
C VAL A 308 0.95 -12.06 -17.09
N GLY A 309 0.34 -11.61 -16.00
CA GLY A 309 -0.24 -10.27 -15.86
C GLY A 309 0.71 -9.20 -15.29
N GLY A 310 2.02 -9.47 -15.23
CA GLY A 310 3.00 -8.74 -14.43
C GLY A 310 3.06 -7.23 -14.61
N LYS A 311 2.96 -6.73 -15.84
CA LYS A 311 3.01 -5.28 -16.13
C LYS A 311 1.87 -4.49 -15.49
N HIS A 312 0.76 -5.15 -15.21
CA HIS A 312 -0.45 -4.54 -14.67
C HIS A 312 -0.77 -5.00 -13.25
N MET A 313 0.15 -5.73 -12.61
CA MET A 313 -0.04 -6.31 -11.27
C MET A 313 -1.34 -7.12 -11.14
N PHE A 314 -1.73 -7.81 -12.23
CA PHE A 314 -3.01 -8.48 -12.35
C PHE A 314 -3.23 -9.51 -11.21
N GLY A 315 -2.23 -10.36 -10.94
CA GLY A 315 -2.33 -11.38 -9.90
C GLY A 315 -2.48 -10.80 -8.50
N VAL A 316 -1.70 -9.76 -8.18
CA VAL A 316 -1.77 -9.09 -6.87
C VAL A 316 -3.12 -8.42 -6.67
N LEU A 317 -3.63 -7.70 -7.67
CA LEU A 317 -4.92 -7.01 -7.55
C LEU A 317 -6.10 -7.98 -7.55
N PHE A 318 -6.04 -9.05 -8.31
CA PHE A 318 -7.02 -10.13 -8.22
C PHE A 318 -7.04 -10.75 -6.81
N ALA A 319 -5.86 -11.08 -6.27
CA ALA A 319 -5.74 -11.59 -4.90
C ALA A 319 -6.25 -10.58 -3.86
N THR A 320 -5.97 -9.29 -4.02
CA THR A 320 -6.50 -8.22 -3.17
C THR A 320 -8.04 -8.27 -3.17
N GLY A 321 -8.64 -8.42 -4.34
CA GLY A 321 -10.08 -8.59 -4.47
C GLY A 321 -10.63 -9.84 -3.76
N LEU A 322 -9.90 -10.96 -3.83
CA LEU A 322 -10.28 -12.19 -3.12
C LEU A 322 -10.18 -12.04 -1.58
N VAL A 323 -9.29 -11.21 -1.08
CA VAL A 323 -9.15 -10.95 0.37
C VAL A 323 -10.23 -10.02 0.90
N ILE A 324 -10.58 -8.98 0.14
CA ILE A 324 -11.53 -7.95 0.55
C ILE A 324 -12.97 -8.42 0.31
N ASN A 325 -13.79 -8.47 1.35
CA ASN A 325 -15.20 -8.83 1.25
C ASN A 325 -16.06 -7.57 0.95
N SER A 326 -16.04 -7.11 -0.30
CA SER A 326 -16.86 -5.96 -0.72
C SER A 326 -17.37 -6.12 -2.17
N PRO A 327 -18.38 -6.99 -2.39
CA PRO A 327 -18.89 -7.28 -3.72
C PRO A 327 -19.49 -6.06 -4.45
N ILE A 328 -20.11 -5.14 -3.70
CA ILE A 328 -20.68 -3.91 -4.26
C ILE A 328 -19.58 -3.04 -4.89
N TYR A 329 -18.42 -2.94 -4.24
CA TYR A 329 -17.25 -2.28 -4.81
C TYR A 329 -16.77 -2.99 -6.09
N GLY A 330 -16.77 -4.32 -6.09
CA GLY A 330 -16.42 -5.11 -7.27
C GLY A 330 -17.33 -4.82 -8.47
N ILE A 331 -18.64 -4.81 -8.26
CA ILE A 331 -19.62 -4.43 -9.29
C ILE A 331 -19.38 -2.99 -9.75
N GLY A 332 -19.21 -2.04 -8.83
CA GLY A 332 -18.92 -0.64 -9.14
C GLY A 332 -17.68 -0.48 -10.02
N VAL A 333 -16.60 -1.19 -9.70
CA VAL A 333 -15.36 -1.21 -10.50
C VAL A 333 -15.64 -1.75 -11.90
N LEU A 334 -16.29 -2.91 -12.05
CA LEU A 334 -16.52 -3.53 -13.36
C LEU A 334 -17.46 -2.71 -14.24
N VAL A 335 -18.52 -2.13 -13.66
CA VAL A 335 -19.43 -1.21 -14.36
C VAL A 335 -18.66 0.03 -14.83
N THR A 336 -17.81 0.60 -13.97
CA THR A 336 -17.01 1.77 -14.33
C THR A 336 -15.98 1.45 -15.41
N VAL A 337 -15.38 0.28 -15.39
CA VAL A 337 -14.51 -0.22 -16.48
C VAL A 337 -15.28 -0.25 -17.79
N ALA A 338 -16.49 -0.81 -17.80
CA ALA A 338 -17.33 -0.86 -18.99
C ALA A 338 -17.65 0.56 -19.52
N ILE A 339 -18.04 1.47 -18.63
CA ILE A 339 -18.28 2.89 -18.98
C ILE A 339 -17.02 3.52 -19.57
N ARG A 340 -15.86 3.31 -18.95
CA ARG A 340 -14.57 3.85 -19.41
C ARG A 340 -14.20 3.33 -20.80
N LEU A 341 -14.44 2.06 -21.09
CA LEU A 341 -14.17 1.47 -22.41
C LEU A 341 -15.06 2.07 -23.51
N ILE A 342 -16.32 2.38 -23.19
CA ILE A 342 -17.28 2.97 -24.13
C ILE A 342 -16.95 4.45 -24.40
N PHE A 343 -16.59 5.20 -23.36
CA PHE A 343 -16.41 6.66 -23.41
C PHE A 343 -14.97 7.14 -23.51
N ARG A 344 -14.00 6.26 -23.75
CA ARG A 344 -12.56 6.51 -23.71
C ARG A 344 -12.03 7.68 -24.57
N LYS A 345 -12.83 8.30 -25.41
CA LYS A 345 -12.39 9.29 -26.41
C LYS A 345 -12.38 10.75 -25.95
N LYS A 346 -12.74 11.08 -24.70
CA LYS A 346 -12.78 12.48 -24.24
C LYS A 346 -11.77 12.74 -23.11
N GLY A 347 -10.74 13.51 -23.44
CA GLY A 347 -9.86 14.34 -22.62
C GLY A 347 -9.59 13.90 -21.16
N ASP A 348 -8.62 13.00 -20.98
CA ASP A 348 -8.35 12.36 -19.68
C ASP A 348 -8.02 13.32 -18.54
N ASP A 349 -7.30 14.43 -18.79
CA ASP A 349 -6.82 15.33 -17.73
C ASP A 349 -7.94 16.08 -17.00
N PHE A 350 -8.97 16.46 -17.69
CA PHE A 350 -10.09 17.20 -17.11
C PHE A 350 -11.00 16.30 -16.26
N MET A 351 -11.11 15.04 -16.62
CA MET A 351 -11.87 14.05 -15.88
C MET A 351 -11.12 13.57 -14.64
N ASN A 352 -9.80 13.44 -14.71
CA ASN A 352 -8.94 13.06 -13.57
C ASN A 352 -9.12 13.98 -12.35
N CYS A 353 -9.32 15.28 -12.55
CA CYS A 353 -9.59 16.23 -11.46
C CYS A 353 -10.90 15.91 -10.74
N ARG A 354 -11.97 15.63 -11.49
CA ARG A 354 -13.26 15.24 -10.92
C ARG A 354 -13.18 13.91 -10.19
N ASP A 355 -12.50 12.94 -10.78
CA ASP A 355 -12.43 11.57 -10.26
C ASP A 355 -11.59 11.50 -8.99
N ALA A 356 -10.52 12.31 -8.89
CA ALA A 356 -9.81 12.53 -7.63
C ALA A 356 -10.70 13.19 -6.56
N GLY A 357 -11.55 14.14 -6.98
CA GLY A 357 -12.57 14.73 -6.11
C GLY A 357 -13.57 13.71 -5.58
N LEU A 358 -14.02 12.74 -6.41
CA LEU A 358 -14.91 11.66 -5.97
C LEU A 358 -14.29 10.84 -4.83
N ILE A 359 -13.03 10.46 -4.96
CA ILE A 359 -12.30 9.71 -3.93
C ILE A 359 -12.19 10.53 -2.64
N ALA A 360 -11.83 11.80 -2.75
CA ALA A 360 -11.71 12.69 -1.61
C ALA A 360 -13.07 12.90 -0.90
N GLY A 361 -14.15 13.04 -1.66
CA GLY A 361 -15.50 13.20 -1.13
C GLY A 361 -16.01 11.96 -0.38
N ASP A 362 -15.71 10.76 -0.89
CA ASP A 362 -15.99 9.50 -0.23
C ASP A 362 -15.26 9.41 1.12
N GLY A 363 -13.94 9.68 1.12
CA GLY A 363 -13.13 9.66 2.33
C GLY A 363 -13.58 10.68 3.38
N LEU A 364 -13.89 11.92 2.97
CA LEU A 364 -14.40 12.97 3.87
C LEU A 364 -15.75 12.59 4.46
N TYR A 365 -16.68 12.07 3.65
CA TYR A 365 -17.97 11.62 4.15
C TYR A 365 -17.81 10.46 5.14
N GLY A 366 -17.00 9.46 4.82
CA GLY A 366 -16.72 8.33 5.70
C GLY A 366 -16.14 8.77 7.04
N PHE A 367 -15.19 9.70 7.01
CA PHE A 367 -14.59 10.27 8.22
C PHE A 367 -15.62 10.98 9.09
N PHE A 368 -16.36 11.96 8.55
CA PHE A 368 -17.33 12.74 9.31
C PHE A 368 -18.52 11.90 9.77
N SER A 369 -18.99 10.95 8.94
CA SER A 369 -20.04 10.02 9.33
C SER A 369 -19.61 9.11 10.49
N SER A 370 -18.39 8.60 10.47
CA SER A 370 -17.83 7.81 11.56
C SER A 370 -17.66 8.64 12.82
N LEU A 371 -17.18 9.87 12.69
CA LEU A 371 -17.05 10.80 13.81
C LEU A 371 -18.40 11.10 14.47
N LEU A 372 -19.44 11.39 13.69
CA LEU A 372 -20.78 11.65 14.21
C LEU A 372 -21.38 10.44 14.93
N LYS A 373 -21.19 9.23 14.39
CA LYS A 373 -21.64 7.98 15.04
C LYS A 373 -20.94 7.69 16.36
N MET A 374 -19.79 8.31 16.63
CA MET A 374 -19.07 8.16 17.89
C MET A 374 -19.67 9.01 19.02
N PHE A 375 -20.40 10.07 18.69
CA PHE A 375 -21.02 10.98 19.64
C PHE A 375 -22.55 10.78 19.74
N SER A 376 -23.12 9.90 18.92
CA SER A 376 -24.53 9.48 18.97
C SER A 376 -24.68 8.13 19.69
#